data_5db516b130360747763ca7423a29aeba
#
_entry.id   5db516b130360747763ca7423a29aeba
#
_cell.length_a   1.000
_cell.length_b   1.000
_cell.length_c   1.000
_cell.angle_alpha   90.00
_cell.angle_beta   90.00
_cell.angle_gamma   90.00
#
_symmetry.space_group_name_H-M   'P 1'
#
loop_
_entity.id
_entity.type
_entity.pdbx_description
1 polymer ?
#
loop_
_entity_poly.entity_id
_entity_poly.type
_entity_poly.pdbx_seq_one_letter_code
_entity_poly.pdbx_strand_id
1 'polypeptide(L)'
;QAGSRSQIDEAGSTAGVTGILWSVDDQIGVFGKSTVNAPFEGTHTEPAATATFTGEVTSGDTPLHAYYPYREDATDAAAIPVTVAVEQYWTGAASISDNDIKASSTVTRRGDSWHFAFRPMVAMLRFEVDASGVDGVSTDERLVSIHVEEPEESDGKAEPWAGEFTMNLTDLDAGLAPVDGEAVTGLAVNLTDEPALTGKVKAYACIAPVIRSGQVLQIHLA
;
A
#
# COMPACT_ATOMS: atom_id res chain seq x y z
N GLN A 1 16.83 6.46 -7.79
CA GLN A 1 16.32 5.11 -8.09
C GLN A 1 14.85 5.29 -8.47
N ALA A 2 14.47 4.88 -9.70
CA ALA A 2 13.07 4.77 -10.05
C ALA A 2 12.52 3.57 -9.24
N GLY A 3 11.72 3.83 -8.22
CA GLY A 3 11.08 2.79 -7.41
C GLY A 3 10.05 2.02 -8.23
N SER A 4 10.01 0.75 -8.02
CA SER A 4 8.95 -0.19 -8.37
C SER A 4 7.58 0.39 -7.98
N ARG A 5 6.56 0.33 -8.86
CA ARG A 5 5.31 1.09 -8.62
C ARG A 5 4.07 0.33 -9.06
N SER A 6 3.42 -0.37 -8.14
CA SER A 6 2.06 -0.86 -8.40
C SER A 6 1.10 0.31 -8.69
N GLN A 7 0.04 0.04 -9.45
CA GLN A 7 -0.89 1.05 -9.98
C GLN A 7 -2.33 0.72 -9.62
N ILE A 8 -3.14 1.76 -9.42
CA ILE A 8 -4.59 1.60 -9.31
C ILE A 8 -5.17 1.29 -10.69
N ASP A 9 -5.96 0.24 -10.77
CA ASP A 9 -6.81 -0.07 -11.91
C ASP A 9 -8.22 0.50 -11.70
N GLU A 10 -8.42 1.75 -12.09
CA GLU A 10 -9.75 2.38 -11.97
C GLU A 10 -10.82 1.65 -12.79
N ALA A 11 -10.44 1.08 -13.94
CA ALA A 11 -11.37 0.36 -14.81
C ALA A 11 -11.79 -1.00 -14.25
N GLY A 12 -10.87 -1.69 -13.56
CA GLY A 12 -11.14 -2.95 -12.86
C GLY A 12 -11.70 -2.77 -11.45
N SER A 13 -11.80 -1.53 -10.97
CA SER A 13 -12.33 -1.23 -9.64
C SER A 13 -13.85 -1.28 -9.61
N THR A 14 -14.42 -1.81 -8.52
CA THR A 14 -15.86 -1.83 -8.25
C THR A 14 -16.15 -1.21 -6.88
N ALA A 15 -17.41 -0.99 -6.55
CA ALA A 15 -17.78 -0.42 -5.25
C ALA A 15 -17.20 -1.25 -4.10
N GLY A 16 -16.36 -0.61 -3.27
CA GLY A 16 -15.69 -1.25 -2.14
C GLY A 16 -14.47 -2.13 -2.47
N VAL A 17 -14.08 -2.24 -3.75
CA VAL A 17 -12.91 -3.01 -4.18
C VAL A 17 -12.11 -2.18 -5.17
N THR A 18 -10.89 -1.79 -4.80
CA THR A 18 -9.95 -1.12 -5.69
C THR A 18 -9.07 -2.15 -6.37
N GLY A 19 -9.10 -2.18 -7.70
CA GLY A 19 -8.20 -3.01 -8.52
C GLY A 19 -6.78 -2.45 -8.44
N ILE A 20 -5.80 -3.35 -8.31
CA ILE A 20 -4.37 -3.00 -8.28
C ILE A 20 -3.64 -3.82 -9.33
N LEU A 21 -2.82 -3.16 -10.14
CA LEU A 21 -1.95 -3.79 -11.11
C LEU A 21 -0.51 -3.82 -10.60
N TRP A 22 0.21 -4.87 -10.94
CA TRP A 22 1.66 -4.90 -10.86
C TRP A 22 2.24 -3.96 -11.91
N SER A 23 3.22 -3.17 -11.52
CA SER A 23 3.94 -2.29 -12.44
C SER A 23 5.20 -2.97 -12.97
N VAL A 24 5.65 -2.49 -14.12
CA VAL A 24 6.95 -2.86 -14.68
C VAL A 24 8.02 -2.56 -13.64
N ASP A 25 9.00 -3.43 -13.51
CA ASP A 25 10.11 -3.35 -12.56
C ASP A 25 9.74 -3.55 -11.08
N ASP A 26 8.50 -3.99 -10.78
CA ASP A 26 8.16 -4.41 -9.42
C ASP A 26 9.09 -5.53 -8.94
N GLN A 27 9.53 -5.44 -7.68
CA GLN A 27 10.34 -6.46 -7.02
C GLN A 27 9.63 -7.02 -5.81
N ILE A 28 9.71 -8.34 -5.64
CA ILE A 28 9.20 -9.06 -4.47
C ILE A 28 10.34 -9.72 -3.71
N GLY A 29 10.20 -9.83 -2.39
CA GLY A 29 11.09 -10.63 -1.56
C GLY A 29 10.53 -12.04 -1.37
N VAL A 30 11.36 -13.04 -1.53
CA VAL A 30 10.97 -14.45 -1.40
C VAL A 30 11.77 -15.12 -0.28
N PHE A 31 11.05 -15.80 0.62
CA PHE A 31 11.61 -16.63 1.69
C PHE A 31 11.29 -18.09 1.44
N GLY A 32 12.25 -18.97 1.75
CA GLY A 32 12.13 -20.41 1.73
C GLY A 32 12.61 -21.02 3.05
N LYS A 33 12.91 -22.31 3.07
CA LYS A 33 13.46 -22.95 4.28
C LYS A 33 14.88 -22.51 4.58
N SER A 34 15.69 -22.27 3.56
CA SER A 34 17.08 -21.82 3.62
C SER A 34 17.34 -20.56 2.79
N THR A 35 16.37 -20.15 1.97
CA THR A 35 16.39 -18.89 1.24
C THR A 35 15.93 -17.79 2.16
N VAL A 36 16.76 -16.76 2.32
CA VAL A 36 16.43 -15.58 3.10
C VAL A 36 16.35 -14.39 2.15
N ASN A 37 15.15 -13.81 2.02
CA ASN A 37 14.89 -12.56 1.33
C ASN A 37 15.50 -12.46 -0.09
N ALA A 38 15.32 -13.51 -0.91
CA ALA A 38 15.80 -13.46 -2.28
C ALA A 38 14.98 -12.44 -3.11
N PRO A 39 15.62 -11.49 -3.81
CA PRO A 39 14.91 -10.57 -4.69
C PRO A 39 14.46 -11.28 -5.96
N PHE A 40 13.20 -11.03 -6.35
CA PHE A 40 12.64 -11.49 -7.61
C PHE A 40 12.11 -10.28 -8.37
N GLU A 41 12.50 -10.15 -9.64
CA GLU A 41 12.17 -9.04 -10.51
C GLU A 41 11.02 -9.37 -11.44
N GLY A 42 10.10 -8.42 -11.64
CA GLY A 42 9.03 -8.53 -12.62
C GLY A 42 9.56 -8.58 -14.04
N THR A 43 9.02 -9.47 -14.86
CA THR A 43 9.43 -9.63 -16.27
C THR A 43 8.38 -9.15 -17.27
N HIS A 44 7.25 -8.64 -16.77
CA HIS A 44 6.19 -8.10 -17.61
C HIS A 44 6.57 -6.68 -18.11
N THR A 45 6.09 -6.33 -19.30
CA THR A 45 6.44 -5.09 -19.98
C THR A 45 5.36 -4.01 -19.89
N GLU A 46 4.21 -4.36 -19.33
CA GLU A 46 3.05 -3.48 -19.13
C GLU A 46 2.41 -3.78 -17.77
N PRO A 47 1.73 -2.82 -17.14
CA PRO A 47 1.00 -3.06 -15.89
C PRO A 47 -0.02 -4.19 -16.05
N ALA A 48 -0.07 -5.11 -15.09
CA ALA A 48 -0.90 -6.32 -15.19
C ALA A 48 -1.48 -6.78 -13.85
N ALA A 49 -2.70 -7.35 -13.86
CA ALA A 49 -3.32 -7.91 -12.67
C ALA A 49 -2.60 -9.17 -12.15
N THR A 50 -1.87 -9.85 -13.04
CA THR A 50 -0.97 -10.97 -12.69
C THR A 50 0.38 -10.73 -13.33
N ALA A 51 1.46 -11.02 -12.61
CA ALA A 51 2.81 -10.78 -13.08
C ALA A 51 3.68 -12.04 -12.92
N THR A 52 4.68 -12.16 -13.77
CA THR A 52 5.75 -13.16 -13.63
C THR A 52 6.98 -12.48 -13.07
N PHE A 53 7.58 -13.10 -12.07
CA PHE A 53 8.82 -12.65 -11.45
C PHE A 53 9.90 -13.71 -11.63
N THR A 54 11.13 -13.29 -11.82
CA THR A 54 12.30 -14.15 -11.92
C THR A 54 13.34 -13.79 -10.86
N GLY A 55 13.95 -14.79 -10.26
CA GLY A 55 14.98 -14.65 -9.25
C GLY A 55 15.54 -16.01 -8.88
N GLU A 56 16.52 -16.04 -7.98
CA GLU A 56 17.19 -17.25 -7.57
C GLU A 56 16.94 -17.55 -6.09
N VAL A 57 16.55 -18.78 -5.79
CA VAL A 57 16.50 -19.30 -4.42
C VAL A 57 17.73 -20.15 -4.14
N THR A 58 18.05 -20.37 -2.88
CA THR A 58 19.11 -21.30 -2.47
C THR A 58 18.90 -22.67 -3.16
N SER A 59 19.97 -23.22 -3.72
CA SER A 59 19.89 -24.48 -4.47
C SER A 59 19.21 -25.60 -3.68
N GLY A 60 18.19 -26.21 -4.28
CA GLY A 60 17.40 -27.27 -3.66
C GLY A 60 16.35 -26.80 -2.65
N ASP A 61 16.18 -25.47 -2.47
CA ASP A 61 15.17 -24.91 -1.59
C ASP A 61 13.81 -24.81 -2.25
N THR A 62 12.79 -24.60 -1.43
CA THR A 62 11.41 -24.42 -1.83
C THR A 62 10.93 -23.08 -1.29
N PRO A 63 10.46 -22.15 -2.15
CA PRO A 63 9.80 -20.93 -1.72
C PRO A 63 8.60 -21.24 -0.82
N LEU A 64 8.44 -20.47 0.24
CA LEU A 64 7.34 -20.61 1.22
C LEU A 64 6.50 -19.35 1.32
N HIS A 65 7.14 -18.18 1.29
CA HIS A 65 6.52 -16.88 1.48
C HIS A 65 7.04 -15.88 0.47
N ALA A 66 6.23 -14.90 0.12
CA ALA A 66 6.64 -13.75 -0.67
C ALA A 66 5.98 -12.48 -0.16
N TYR A 67 6.61 -11.33 -0.38
CA TYR A 67 6.07 -10.02 -0.01
C TYR A 67 6.47 -8.94 -0.99
N TYR A 68 5.73 -7.85 -1.00
CA TYR A 68 5.94 -6.66 -1.80
C TYR A 68 5.67 -5.39 -0.96
N PRO A 69 6.41 -4.32 -1.17
CA PRO A 69 7.61 -4.20 -2.01
C PRO A 69 8.84 -4.90 -1.37
N TYR A 70 9.80 -5.30 -2.21
CA TYR A 70 11.07 -5.87 -1.74
C TYR A 70 11.85 -4.87 -0.88
N ARG A 71 12.43 -5.36 0.21
CA ARG A 71 13.29 -4.60 1.11
C ARG A 71 14.58 -5.35 1.38
N GLU A 72 15.71 -4.72 1.11
CA GLU A 72 17.03 -5.34 1.30
C GLU A 72 17.32 -5.67 2.78
N ASP A 73 16.77 -4.87 3.70
CA ASP A 73 16.96 -5.00 5.14
C ASP A 73 16.09 -6.08 5.82
N ALA A 74 15.19 -6.72 5.08
CA ALA A 74 14.36 -7.81 5.61
C ALA A 74 15.20 -9.11 5.75
N THR A 75 15.40 -9.56 6.98
CA THR A 75 16.22 -10.75 7.28
C THR A 75 15.45 -11.88 7.94
N ASP A 76 14.23 -11.63 8.40
CA ASP A 76 13.37 -12.58 9.10
C ASP A 76 11.95 -12.55 8.52
N ALA A 77 11.47 -13.70 8.06
CA ALA A 77 10.10 -13.83 7.53
C ALA A 77 9.01 -13.54 8.58
N ALA A 78 9.33 -13.69 9.88
CA ALA A 78 8.41 -13.37 10.96
C ALA A 78 8.39 -11.88 11.35
N ALA A 79 9.32 -11.07 10.81
CA ALA A 79 9.47 -9.66 11.19
C ALA A 79 9.96 -8.81 10.01
N ILE A 80 9.19 -8.76 8.93
CA ILE A 80 9.49 -7.89 7.78
C ILE A 80 9.23 -6.44 8.16
N PRO A 81 10.23 -5.54 8.09
CA PRO A 81 10.00 -4.12 8.30
C PRO A 81 9.19 -3.55 7.13
N VAL A 82 8.13 -2.83 7.43
CA VAL A 82 7.28 -2.15 6.43
C VAL A 82 6.92 -0.76 6.91
N THR A 83 6.77 0.18 5.97
CA THR A 83 6.41 1.56 6.24
C THR A 83 5.12 1.88 5.52
N VAL A 84 4.13 2.40 6.24
CA VAL A 84 2.98 3.09 5.65
C VAL A 84 3.24 4.58 5.85
N ALA A 85 3.62 5.29 4.80
CA ALA A 85 4.08 6.66 4.92
C ALA A 85 3.02 7.58 5.55
N VAL A 86 3.44 8.42 6.50
CA VAL A 86 2.60 9.46 7.12
C VAL A 86 2.31 10.58 6.12
N GLU A 87 3.26 10.87 5.25
CA GLU A 87 3.08 11.78 4.11
C GLU A 87 3.08 10.95 2.81
N GLN A 88 1.94 10.90 2.16
CA GLN A 88 1.77 10.22 0.87
C GLN A 88 1.59 11.26 -0.23
N TYR A 89 2.07 10.95 -1.42
CA TYR A 89 2.02 11.88 -2.55
C TYR A 89 1.15 11.30 -3.65
N TRP A 90 0.08 12.01 -3.98
CA TRP A 90 -0.80 11.62 -5.07
C TRP A 90 -0.42 12.36 -6.35
N THR A 91 0.09 11.60 -7.33
CA THR A 91 0.46 12.07 -8.67
C THR A 91 -0.31 11.32 -9.77
N GLY A 92 -1.31 10.54 -9.37
CA GLY A 92 -2.09 9.66 -10.24
C GLY A 92 -1.99 8.18 -9.84
N ALA A 93 -2.53 7.29 -10.67
CA ALA A 93 -2.74 5.88 -10.35
C ALA A 93 -1.48 5.11 -9.92
N ALA A 94 -0.29 5.53 -10.37
CA ALA A 94 0.99 4.89 -10.04
C ALA A 94 1.62 5.37 -8.71
N SER A 95 1.01 6.30 -7.99
CA SER A 95 1.62 6.91 -6.81
C SER A 95 1.45 6.13 -5.50
N ILE A 96 0.68 5.05 -5.50
CA ILE A 96 0.44 4.25 -4.28
C ILE A 96 1.53 3.24 -3.96
N SER A 97 2.47 3.04 -4.85
CA SER A 97 3.39 1.89 -4.88
C SER A 97 4.19 1.64 -3.61
N ASP A 98 4.72 2.69 -3.01
CA ASP A 98 5.58 2.57 -1.83
C ASP A 98 4.77 2.19 -0.57
N ASN A 99 3.45 2.36 -0.63
CA ASN A 99 2.52 2.07 0.45
C ASN A 99 1.60 0.87 0.15
N ASP A 100 1.67 0.28 -1.05
CA ASP A 100 0.88 -0.90 -1.43
C ASP A 100 1.58 -2.18 -0.96
N ILE A 101 1.42 -2.50 0.32
CA ILE A 101 2.04 -3.66 0.94
C ILE A 101 1.18 -4.90 0.70
N LYS A 102 1.80 -5.94 0.14
CA LYS A 102 1.15 -7.24 -0.15
C LYS A 102 2.02 -8.39 0.34
N ALA A 103 1.39 -9.49 0.71
CA ALA A 103 2.10 -10.70 1.11
C ALA A 103 1.38 -11.97 0.69
N SER A 104 2.13 -13.05 0.57
CA SER A 104 1.63 -14.39 0.33
C SER A 104 2.33 -15.39 1.24
N SER A 105 1.53 -16.15 2.00
CA SER A 105 1.97 -17.34 2.74
C SER A 105 1.56 -18.63 2.04
N THR A 106 0.90 -18.52 0.88
CA THR A 106 0.44 -19.67 0.09
C THR A 106 1.22 -19.75 -1.21
N VAL A 107 1.92 -20.85 -1.39
CA VAL A 107 2.67 -21.15 -2.60
C VAL A 107 2.21 -22.47 -3.20
N THR A 108 2.02 -22.50 -4.50
CA THR A 108 1.65 -23.71 -5.24
C THR A 108 2.60 -23.93 -6.40
N ARG A 109 3.18 -25.12 -6.51
CA ARG A 109 4.02 -25.49 -7.65
C ARG A 109 3.16 -25.87 -8.85
N ARG A 110 3.49 -25.31 -10.01
CA ARG A 110 2.87 -25.67 -11.31
C ARG A 110 3.97 -25.84 -12.35
N GLY A 111 4.30 -27.09 -12.67
CA GLY A 111 5.46 -27.40 -13.52
C GLY A 111 6.76 -26.90 -12.90
N ASP A 112 7.47 -26.05 -13.61
CA ASP A 112 8.75 -25.48 -13.16
C ASP A 112 8.58 -24.10 -12.49
N SER A 113 7.34 -23.64 -12.28
CA SER A 113 7.02 -22.35 -11.69
C SER A 113 6.37 -22.49 -10.33
N TRP A 114 6.53 -21.45 -9.51
CA TRP A 114 5.87 -21.29 -8.23
C TRP A 114 4.82 -20.17 -8.34
N HIS A 115 3.62 -20.41 -7.84
CA HIS A 115 2.52 -19.46 -7.84
C HIS A 115 2.26 -18.97 -6.42
N PHE A 116 2.29 -17.66 -6.24
CA PHE A 116 1.98 -16.96 -5.00
C PHE A 116 0.62 -16.29 -5.11
N ALA A 117 -0.24 -16.49 -4.12
CA ALA A 117 -1.50 -15.78 -3.99
C ALA A 117 -1.31 -14.60 -3.04
N PHE A 118 -1.00 -13.43 -3.58
CA PHE A 118 -0.83 -12.21 -2.79
C PHE A 118 -2.17 -11.68 -2.29
N ARG A 119 -2.16 -11.21 -1.05
CA ARG A 119 -3.25 -10.43 -0.46
C ARG A 119 -2.72 -9.07 0.01
N PRO A 120 -3.53 -8.00 -0.04
CA PRO A 120 -3.14 -6.71 0.52
C PRO A 120 -2.99 -6.83 2.04
N MET A 121 -1.98 -6.17 2.58
CA MET A 121 -1.74 -5.99 4.02
C MET A 121 -2.10 -4.59 4.48
N VAL A 122 -2.49 -3.71 3.56
CA VAL A 122 -2.99 -2.36 3.81
C VAL A 122 -4.42 -2.22 3.32
N ALA A 123 -5.16 -1.28 3.87
CA ALA A 123 -6.43 -0.80 3.35
C ALA A 123 -6.20 0.47 2.52
N MET A 124 -7.11 0.76 1.61
CA MET A 124 -7.04 1.95 0.77
C MET A 124 -8.20 2.90 1.08
N LEU A 125 -7.86 4.13 1.41
CA LEU A 125 -8.80 5.24 1.47
C LEU A 125 -8.91 5.87 0.08
N ARG A 126 -10.13 6.08 -0.39
CA ARG A 126 -10.42 6.86 -1.59
C ARG A 126 -11.11 8.14 -1.19
N PHE A 127 -10.53 9.25 -1.60
CA PHE A 127 -11.11 10.58 -1.45
C PHE A 127 -11.74 11.01 -2.77
N GLU A 128 -12.91 11.60 -2.69
CA GLU A 128 -13.56 12.30 -3.80
C GLU A 128 -14.02 13.65 -3.27
N VAL A 129 -13.26 14.70 -3.58
CA VAL A 129 -13.55 16.07 -3.20
C VAL A 129 -14.29 16.75 -4.33
N ASP A 130 -15.51 17.23 -4.07
CA ASP A 130 -16.35 17.94 -5.02
C ASP A 130 -16.77 19.29 -4.41
N ALA A 131 -16.13 20.35 -4.85
CA ALA A 131 -16.44 21.71 -4.42
C ALA A 131 -17.39 22.42 -5.38
N SER A 132 -17.94 21.73 -6.39
CA SER A 132 -18.92 22.30 -7.31
C SER A 132 -20.19 22.70 -6.57
N GLY A 133 -20.57 23.98 -6.68
CA GLY A 133 -21.76 24.52 -6.00
C GLY A 133 -21.56 24.88 -4.53
N VAL A 134 -20.34 24.88 -4.02
CA VAL A 134 -19.99 25.42 -2.71
C VAL A 134 -19.80 26.94 -2.84
N ASP A 135 -20.66 27.73 -2.16
CA ASP A 135 -20.55 29.18 -2.16
C ASP A 135 -19.22 29.62 -1.53
N GLY A 136 -18.52 30.52 -2.22
CA GLY A 136 -17.27 31.11 -1.75
C GLY A 136 -16.00 30.37 -2.22
N VAL A 137 -16.13 29.23 -2.87
CA VAL A 137 -14.97 28.55 -3.52
C VAL A 137 -14.75 29.17 -4.89
N SER A 138 -13.57 29.75 -5.10
CA SER A 138 -13.16 30.33 -6.37
C SER A 138 -12.69 29.24 -7.34
N THR A 139 -12.86 29.47 -8.63
CA THR A 139 -12.32 28.62 -9.71
C THR A 139 -10.78 28.58 -9.74
N ASP A 140 -10.15 29.53 -9.06
CA ASP A 140 -8.68 29.64 -8.97
C ASP A 140 -8.11 28.86 -7.77
N GLU A 141 -8.98 28.41 -6.86
CA GLU A 141 -8.56 27.62 -5.70
C GLU A 141 -8.10 26.22 -6.11
N ARG A 142 -7.08 25.74 -5.40
CA ARG A 142 -6.39 24.48 -5.66
C ARG A 142 -6.46 23.60 -4.41
N LEU A 143 -6.60 22.30 -4.62
CA LEU A 143 -6.45 21.32 -3.55
C LEU A 143 -4.98 20.92 -3.48
N VAL A 144 -4.31 21.29 -2.40
CA VAL A 144 -2.88 21.01 -2.18
C VAL A 144 -2.68 19.74 -1.38
N SER A 145 -3.50 19.55 -0.33
CA SER A 145 -3.40 18.35 0.52
C SER A 145 -4.73 17.97 1.17
N ILE A 146 -4.81 16.70 1.54
CA ILE A 146 -5.89 16.12 2.34
C ILE A 146 -5.24 15.53 3.60
N HIS A 147 -5.56 16.07 4.76
CA HIS A 147 -5.13 15.54 6.04
C HIS A 147 -6.25 14.73 6.65
N VAL A 148 -5.94 13.53 7.12
CA VAL A 148 -6.89 12.66 7.79
C VAL A 148 -6.30 12.27 9.13
N GLU A 149 -7.06 12.47 10.19
CA GLU A 149 -6.64 12.13 11.54
C GLU A 149 -7.81 11.63 12.39
N GLU A 150 -7.50 10.94 13.45
CA GLU A 150 -8.46 10.63 14.49
C GLU A 150 -8.56 11.80 15.45
N PRO A 151 -9.79 12.24 15.85
CA PRO A 151 -9.97 13.31 16.81
C PRO A 151 -9.28 12.99 18.16
N GLU A 152 -8.68 14.00 18.79
CA GLU A 152 -8.02 13.85 20.11
C GLU A 152 -8.96 13.33 21.22
N GLU A 153 -10.28 13.49 21.06
CA GLU A 153 -11.30 13.02 22.01
C GLU A 153 -11.65 11.53 21.82
N SER A 154 -10.94 10.81 20.95
CA SER A 154 -11.13 9.37 20.84
C SER A 154 -10.80 8.68 22.16
N ASP A 155 -11.46 7.56 22.46
CA ASP A 155 -11.42 6.84 23.74
C ASP A 155 -10.04 6.27 24.13
N GLY A 156 -8.96 6.77 23.55
CA GLY A 156 -7.57 6.35 23.78
C GLY A 156 -7.23 4.96 23.26
N LYS A 157 -8.09 4.39 22.41
CA LYS A 157 -7.91 3.09 21.76
C LYS A 157 -7.57 3.18 20.28
N ALA A 158 -7.14 4.37 19.84
CA ALA A 158 -6.71 4.58 18.49
C ALA A 158 -5.53 3.66 18.15
N GLU A 159 -5.70 2.81 17.14
CA GLU A 159 -4.62 2.00 16.60
C GLU A 159 -3.92 2.79 15.50
N PRO A 160 -2.58 2.80 15.45
CA PRO A 160 -1.84 3.51 14.41
C PRO A 160 -2.15 2.99 13.00
N TRP A 161 -2.27 3.87 12.04
CA TRP A 161 -2.57 3.54 10.64
C TRP A 161 -1.51 3.99 9.64
N ALA A 162 -0.52 4.77 10.09
CA ALA A 162 0.64 5.16 9.32
C ALA A 162 1.90 5.12 10.19
N GLY A 163 3.07 5.08 9.59
CA GLY A 163 4.37 4.98 10.26
C GLY A 163 5.04 3.63 10.02
N GLU A 164 5.86 3.21 10.97
CA GLU A 164 6.62 1.97 10.89
C GLU A 164 5.88 0.79 11.51
N PHE A 165 5.90 -0.33 10.80
CA PHE A 165 5.25 -1.58 11.22
C PHE A 165 6.18 -2.77 10.96
N THR A 166 5.84 -3.90 11.56
CA THR A 166 6.37 -5.21 11.20
C THR A 166 5.26 -6.09 10.63
N MET A 167 5.59 -6.88 9.62
CA MET A 167 4.71 -7.86 9.01
C MET A 167 5.26 -9.26 9.22
N ASN A 168 4.41 -10.19 9.68
CA ASN A 168 4.78 -11.59 9.86
C ASN A 168 4.27 -12.43 8.69
N LEU A 169 5.16 -12.89 7.80
CA LEU A 169 4.79 -13.74 6.66
C LEU A 169 4.34 -15.14 7.07
N THR A 170 4.68 -15.59 8.28
CA THR A 170 4.25 -16.90 8.79
C THR A 170 2.85 -16.86 9.42
N ASP A 171 2.35 -15.65 9.73
CA ASP A 171 1.00 -15.39 10.26
C ASP A 171 0.46 -14.07 9.70
N LEU A 172 -0.02 -14.10 8.46
CA LEU A 172 -0.55 -12.90 7.83
C LEU A 172 -1.88 -12.41 8.46
N ASP A 173 -2.57 -13.27 9.22
CA ASP A 173 -3.83 -12.88 9.88
C ASP A 173 -3.59 -11.96 11.08
N ALA A 174 -2.36 -11.93 11.61
CA ALA A 174 -1.94 -10.95 12.61
C ALA A 174 -1.93 -9.50 12.08
N GLY A 175 -1.92 -9.32 10.74
CA GLY A 175 -1.86 -8.00 10.11
C GLY A 175 -0.49 -7.32 10.24
N LEU A 176 -0.50 -5.98 10.28
CA LEU A 176 0.68 -5.16 10.51
C LEU A 176 0.77 -4.82 12.01
N ALA A 177 1.89 -5.12 12.65
CA ALA A 177 2.15 -4.77 14.04
C ALA A 177 2.89 -3.43 14.11
N PRO A 178 2.37 -2.40 14.78
CA PRO A 178 3.04 -1.10 14.86
C PRO A 178 4.35 -1.21 15.65
N VAL A 179 5.35 -0.45 15.24
CA VAL A 179 6.58 -0.25 16.00
C VAL A 179 6.35 0.85 17.04
N ASP A 180 6.67 0.57 18.29
CA ASP A 180 6.42 1.49 19.41
C ASP A 180 7.06 2.87 19.18
N GLY A 181 6.23 3.92 19.24
CA GLY A 181 6.67 5.31 19.09
C GLY A 181 6.91 5.77 17.66
N GLU A 182 6.81 4.87 16.66
CA GLU A 182 7.09 5.17 15.25
C GLU A 182 5.83 5.14 14.37
N ALA A 183 4.67 4.85 14.95
CA ALA A 183 3.41 4.79 14.23
C ALA A 183 2.39 5.78 14.80
N VAL A 184 1.53 6.34 13.93
CA VAL A 184 0.61 7.44 14.22
C VAL A 184 -0.80 7.17 13.70
N THR A 185 -1.77 7.93 14.22
CA THR A 185 -3.21 7.83 13.91
C THR A 185 -3.68 8.87 12.90
N GLY A 186 -2.80 9.30 12.02
CA GLY A 186 -3.11 10.28 10.98
C GLY A 186 -2.13 10.22 9.82
N LEU A 187 -2.51 10.80 8.70
CA LEU A 187 -1.66 10.94 7.51
C LEU A 187 -2.05 12.17 6.69
N ALA A 188 -1.13 12.59 5.84
CA ALA A 188 -1.37 13.61 4.82
C ALA A 188 -1.23 13.01 3.41
N VAL A 189 -2.14 13.40 2.52
CA VAL A 189 -2.05 13.12 1.08
C VAL A 189 -1.77 14.43 0.37
N ASN A 190 -0.56 14.59 -0.12
CA ASN A 190 -0.12 15.77 -0.87
C ASN A 190 -0.42 15.58 -2.37
N LEU A 191 -1.18 16.49 -2.97
CA LEU A 191 -1.53 16.46 -4.39
C LEU A 191 -0.52 17.28 -5.20
N THR A 192 0.36 16.61 -5.91
CA THR A 192 1.50 17.25 -6.58
C THR A 192 1.08 18.14 -7.75
N ASP A 193 -0.05 17.81 -8.41
CA ASP A 193 -0.57 18.58 -9.54
C ASP A 193 -1.47 19.76 -9.10
N GLU A 194 -1.71 19.91 -7.79
CA GLU A 194 -2.56 20.95 -7.21
C GLU A 194 -3.84 21.19 -8.04
N PRO A 195 -4.72 20.18 -8.19
CA PRO A 195 -5.85 20.27 -9.10
C PRO A 195 -6.81 21.38 -8.71
N ALA A 196 -7.37 22.05 -9.71
CA ALA A 196 -8.38 23.07 -9.49
C ALA A 196 -9.67 22.47 -8.90
N LEU A 197 -10.28 23.16 -7.93
CA LEU A 197 -11.54 22.77 -7.30
C LEU A 197 -12.77 23.10 -8.16
N THR A 198 -12.63 23.10 -9.49
CA THR A 198 -13.72 23.35 -10.46
C THR A 198 -14.53 22.09 -10.78
N GLY A 199 -14.13 20.95 -10.25
CA GLY A 199 -14.75 19.65 -10.49
C GLY A 199 -14.37 18.65 -9.41
N LYS A 200 -14.65 17.36 -9.68
CA LYS A 200 -14.30 16.29 -8.76
C LYS A 200 -12.82 15.99 -8.81
N VAL A 201 -12.17 16.07 -7.65
CA VAL A 201 -10.78 15.66 -7.45
C VAL A 201 -10.78 14.32 -6.74
N LYS A 202 -10.05 13.34 -7.29
CA LYS A 202 -9.85 12.03 -6.65
C LYS A 202 -8.43 11.88 -6.18
N ALA A 203 -8.28 11.29 -4.99
CA ALA A 203 -6.99 10.88 -4.45
C ALA A 203 -7.14 9.57 -3.67
N TYR A 204 -6.02 8.88 -3.46
CA TYR A 204 -5.98 7.63 -2.71
C TYR A 204 -4.84 7.67 -1.71
N ALA A 205 -5.04 6.98 -0.59
CA ALA A 205 -3.99 6.72 0.40
C ALA A 205 -4.06 5.28 0.89
N CYS A 206 -2.93 4.70 1.24
CA CYS A 206 -2.83 3.42 1.92
C CYS A 206 -2.71 3.64 3.42
N ILE A 207 -3.37 2.79 4.19
CA ILE A 207 -3.33 2.79 5.66
C ILE A 207 -3.19 1.37 6.19
N ALA A 208 -2.64 1.18 7.39
CA ALA A 208 -2.80 -0.08 8.11
C ALA A 208 -4.30 -0.34 8.36
N PRO A 209 -4.81 -1.59 8.19
CA PRO A 209 -6.25 -1.87 8.11
C PRO A 209 -6.90 -1.94 9.50
N VAL A 210 -6.86 -0.86 10.25
CA VAL A 210 -7.30 -0.77 11.66
C VAL A 210 -8.55 0.09 11.88
N ILE A 211 -9.09 0.73 10.84
CA ILE A 211 -10.30 1.56 10.96
C ILE A 211 -11.49 0.68 11.31
N ARG A 212 -12.17 1.02 12.41
CA ARG A 212 -13.32 0.29 12.96
C ARG A 212 -14.63 0.93 12.49
N SER A 213 -15.68 0.10 12.39
CA SER A 213 -17.03 0.61 12.12
C SER A 213 -17.46 1.60 13.21
N GLY A 214 -17.91 2.79 12.80
CA GLY A 214 -18.33 3.86 13.71
C GLY A 214 -17.21 4.77 14.19
N GLN A 215 -15.97 4.55 13.77
CA GLN A 215 -14.86 5.46 14.04
C GLN A 215 -15.08 6.80 13.32
N VAL A 216 -14.87 7.89 14.05
CA VAL A 216 -14.94 9.25 13.50
C VAL A 216 -13.58 9.66 13.00
N LEU A 217 -13.52 10.16 11.78
CA LEU A 217 -12.31 10.71 11.17
C LEU A 217 -12.49 12.20 10.95
N GLN A 218 -11.49 13.00 11.23
CA GLN A 218 -11.41 14.39 10.84
C GLN A 218 -10.65 14.50 9.51
N ILE A 219 -11.21 15.24 8.56
CA ILE A 219 -10.61 15.48 7.26
C ILE A 219 -10.45 16.98 7.07
N HIS A 220 -9.22 17.40 6.87
CA HIS A 220 -8.86 18.78 6.60
C HIS A 220 -8.36 18.90 5.15
N LEU A 221 -8.90 19.86 4.41
CA LEU A 221 -8.49 20.17 3.04
C LEU A 221 -7.68 21.47 3.06
N ALA A 222 -6.54 21.48 2.39
CA ALA A 222 -5.69 22.65 2.22
C ALA A 222 -5.32 22.90 0.75
#